data_fbe832531355dcd009f676101e0f348d
#
_entry.id   fbe832531355dcd009f676101e0f348d
#
_cell.length_a   1.000
_cell.length_b   1.000
_cell.length_c   1.000
_cell.angle_alpha   90.00
_cell.angle_beta   90.00
_cell.angle_gamma   90.00
#
_symmetry.space_group_name_H-M   'P 1'
#
loop_
_entity.id
_entity.type
_entity.pdbx_description
1 polymer ?
#
loop_
_entity_poly.entity_id
_entity_poly.type
_entity_poly.pdbx_seq_one_letter_code
_entity_poly.pdbx_strand_id
1 'polypeptide(L)'
;MPGTAGEDAQTTGTFAALVERHSRFVYRIALAVARNPADAEDAAQETFLQVYRGDRWKAIEDERGYLARVAWRLAVRRRKPRMLEQELPMEMEGELRSRETSPEQSAMDQQLEAWLHARIDALPEKLRQPLALAALGELKLVEIAGVLGLPEGTVRRRIHTARQKLKQDLLERKGGSHEG
;
A
#
# COMPACT_ATOMS: atom_id res chain seq x y z
N MET A 1 43.83 12.26 15.90
CA MET A 1 42.49 12.46 15.37
C MET A 1 41.68 11.17 15.46
N PRO A 2 40.88 10.96 16.49
CA PRO A 2 39.88 9.89 16.48
C PRO A 2 38.50 10.54 16.64
N GLY A 3 37.68 10.55 15.63
CA GLY A 3 36.40 11.21 15.76
C GLY A 3 35.40 11.01 14.64
N THR A 4 35.28 9.83 14.02
CA THR A 4 34.18 9.61 13.05
C THR A 4 33.52 8.24 13.18
N ALA A 5 34.17 7.26 13.81
CA ALA A 5 33.62 5.90 13.89
C ALA A 5 32.44 5.77 14.90
N GLY A 6 32.39 6.61 15.93
CA GLY A 6 31.36 6.55 16.98
C GLY A 6 30.04 7.20 16.56
N GLU A 7 30.10 8.30 15.81
CA GLU A 7 28.90 9.00 15.31
C GLU A 7 28.21 8.19 14.19
N ASP A 8 29.01 7.56 13.31
CA ASP A 8 28.48 6.73 12.24
C ASP A 8 27.78 5.46 12.78
N ALA A 9 28.31 4.85 13.86
CA ALA A 9 27.71 3.68 14.48
C ALA A 9 26.38 4.00 15.19
N GLN A 10 26.31 5.12 15.91
CA GLN A 10 25.04 5.57 16.55
C GLN A 10 24.01 5.99 15.51
N THR A 11 24.44 6.68 14.46
CA THR A 11 23.58 7.11 13.36
C THR A 11 23.03 5.89 12.60
N THR A 12 23.85 4.90 12.33
CA THR A 12 23.45 3.64 11.68
C THR A 12 22.47 2.86 12.55
N GLY A 13 22.68 2.78 13.86
CA GLY A 13 21.76 2.16 14.81
C GLY A 13 20.38 2.84 14.82
N THR A 14 20.33 4.14 14.78
CA THR A 14 19.09 4.91 14.74
C THR A 14 18.38 4.77 13.39
N PHE A 15 19.10 4.77 12.28
CA PHE A 15 18.52 4.55 10.95
C PHE A 15 18.04 3.12 10.78
N ALA A 16 18.79 2.13 11.25
CA ALA A 16 18.36 0.73 11.25
C ALA A 16 17.07 0.53 12.03
N ALA A 17 16.93 1.18 13.19
CA ALA A 17 15.70 1.16 13.97
C ALA A 17 14.51 1.81 13.23
N LEU A 18 14.74 2.88 12.46
CA LEU A 18 13.72 3.50 11.60
C LEU A 18 13.29 2.53 10.49
N VAL A 19 14.25 1.87 9.83
CA VAL A 19 13.96 0.87 8.79
C VAL A 19 13.16 -0.29 9.38
N GLU A 20 13.59 -0.87 10.50
CA GLU A 20 12.91 -1.98 11.16
C GLU A 20 11.45 -1.62 11.51
N ARG A 21 11.23 -0.44 12.07
CA ARG A 21 9.91 0.06 12.47
C ARG A 21 8.97 0.30 11.30
N HIS A 22 9.51 0.74 10.16
CA HIS A 22 8.69 1.24 9.05
C HIS A 22 8.79 0.41 7.76
N SER A 23 9.61 -0.64 7.69
CA SER A 23 9.82 -1.42 6.46
C SER A 23 8.51 -2.00 5.90
N ARG A 24 7.72 -2.64 6.74
CA ARG A 24 6.42 -3.21 6.35
C ARG A 24 5.43 -2.13 5.88
N PHE A 25 5.40 -1.01 6.58
CA PHE A 25 4.54 0.12 6.22
C PHE A 25 4.93 0.71 4.86
N VAL A 26 6.22 0.97 4.64
CA VAL A 26 6.74 1.51 3.37
C VAL A 26 6.47 0.54 2.22
N TYR A 27 6.69 -0.76 2.42
CA TYR A 27 6.36 -1.80 1.45
C TYR A 27 4.87 -1.80 1.07
N ARG A 28 3.96 -1.72 2.05
CA ARG A 28 2.51 -1.66 1.80
C ARG A 28 2.11 -0.44 0.98
N ILE A 29 2.70 0.73 1.23
CA ILE A 29 2.48 1.94 0.44
C ILE A 29 2.96 1.73 -1.00
N ALA A 30 4.16 1.18 -1.17
CA ALA A 30 4.70 0.89 -2.49
C ALA A 30 3.83 -0.14 -3.25
N LEU A 31 3.37 -1.19 -2.58
CA LEU A 31 2.51 -2.23 -3.15
C LEU A 31 1.14 -1.68 -3.59
N ALA A 32 0.56 -0.76 -2.83
CA ALA A 32 -0.71 -0.10 -3.19
C ALA A 32 -0.64 0.62 -4.56
N VAL A 33 0.56 1.02 -4.97
CA VAL A 33 0.82 1.70 -6.27
C VAL A 33 1.31 0.73 -7.33
N ALA A 34 2.38 0.00 -7.01
CA ALA A 34 3.09 -0.84 -7.96
C ALA A 34 2.25 -2.05 -8.37
N ARG A 35 1.46 -2.62 -7.45
CA ARG A 35 0.61 -3.80 -7.66
C ARG A 35 1.40 -5.04 -8.09
N ASN A 36 2.69 -5.02 -7.87
CA ASN A 36 3.65 -6.07 -8.16
C ASN A 36 4.64 -6.13 -6.99
N PRO A 37 4.83 -7.29 -6.34
CA PRO A 37 5.71 -7.43 -5.19
C PRO A 37 7.16 -7.00 -5.47
N ALA A 38 7.73 -7.39 -6.61
CA ALA A 38 9.11 -7.05 -6.96
C ALA A 38 9.31 -5.54 -7.12
N ASP A 39 8.42 -4.86 -7.83
CA ASP A 39 8.46 -3.40 -7.98
C ASP A 39 8.20 -2.68 -6.64
N ALA A 40 7.37 -3.26 -5.76
CA ALA A 40 7.11 -2.73 -4.43
C ALA A 40 8.33 -2.86 -3.52
N GLU A 41 9.02 -4.00 -3.52
CA GLU A 41 10.27 -4.21 -2.78
C GLU A 41 11.34 -3.22 -3.23
N ASP A 42 11.54 -3.09 -4.52
CA ASP A 42 12.49 -2.14 -5.12
C ASP A 42 12.18 -0.69 -4.72
N ALA A 43 10.91 -0.29 -4.78
CA ALA A 43 10.49 1.05 -4.39
C ALA A 43 10.67 1.27 -2.87
N ALA A 44 10.42 0.25 -2.05
CA ALA A 44 10.63 0.31 -0.61
C ALA A 44 12.12 0.46 -0.26
N GLN A 45 12.99 -0.35 -0.87
CA GLN A 45 14.44 -0.24 -0.69
C GLN A 45 14.96 1.13 -1.12
N GLU A 46 14.56 1.61 -2.29
CA GLU A 46 14.97 2.93 -2.79
C GLU A 46 14.46 4.07 -1.90
N THR A 47 13.29 3.89 -1.28
CA THR A 47 12.77 4.85 -0.31
C THR A 47 13.74 5.04 0.85
N PHE A 48 14.19 3.96 1.47
CA PHE A 48 15.14 4.04 2.58
C PHE A 48 16.51 4.56 2.14
N LEU A 49 17.00 4.13 0.98
CA LEU A 49 18.27 4.65 0.43
C LEU A 49 18.21 6.17 0.19
N GLN A 50 17.11 6.67 -0.39
CA GLN A 50 16.95 8.10 -0.63
C GLN A 50 16.83 8.89 0.68
N VAL A 51 16.13 8.35 1.67
CA VAL A 51 15.97 8.96 3.00
C VAL A 51 17.30 9.02 3.73
N TYR A 52 18.09 7.94 3.67
CA TYR A 52 19.43 7.87 4.27
C TYR A 52 20.38 8.90 3.66
N ARG A 53 20.46 8.96 2.32
CA ARG A 53 21.33 9.90 1.60
C ARG A 53 20.94 11.36 1.82
N GLY A 54 19.67 11.62 2.07
CA GLY A 54 19.16 12.98 2.29
C GLY A 54 19.47 13.56 3.66
N ASP A 55 19.97 12.78 4.60
CA ASP A 55 20.33 13.12 6.01
C ASP A 55 19.24 13.86 6.82
N ARG A 56 18.08 14.07 6.22
CA ARG A 56 16.96 14.79 6.84
C ARG A 56 16.13 13.94 7.79
N TRP A 57 16.31 12.62 7.75
CA TRP A 57 15.54 11.68 8.56
C TRP A 57 15.71 11.89 10.08
N LYS A 58 16.83 12.50 10.50
CA LYS A 58 17.12 12.83 11.90
C LYS A 58 16.22 13.92 12.49
N ALA A 59 15.62 14.76 11.63
CA ALA A 59 14.81 15.92 12.02
C ALA A 59 13.35 15.79 11.57
N ILE A 60 12.89 14.57 11.22
CA ILE A 60 11.52 14.36 10.76
C ILE A 60 10.60 14.22 11.97
N GLU A 61 9.66 15.13 12.13
CA GLU A 61 8.61 15.05 13.16
C GLU A 61 7.55 13.99 12.85
N ASP A 62 7.19 13.85 11.56
CA ASP A 62 6.23 12.85 11.06
C ASP A 62 6.93 11.85 10.13
N GLU A 63 7.57 10.83 10.75
CA GLU A 63 8.29 9.77 10.02
C GLU A 63 7.37 9.05 9.03
N ARG A 64 6.14 8.68 9.45
CA ARG A 64 5.20 7.91 8.62
C ARG A 64 4.76 8.70 7.41
N GLY A 65 4.31 9.92 7.59
CA GLY A 65 3.86 10.78 6.48
C GLY A 65 4.98 11.10 5.51
N TYR A 66 6.20 11.32 6.01
CA TYR A 66 7.36 11.56 5.15
C TYR A 66 7.71 10.32 4.32
N LEU A 67 7.88 9.16 4.97
CA LEU A 67 8.19 7.90 4.32
C LEU A 67 7.10 7.51 3.30
N ALA A 68 5.83 7.69 3.65
CA ALA A 68 4.71 7.43 2.75
C ALA A 68 4.79 8.28 1.47
N ARG A 69 5.09 9.59 1.59
CA ARG A 69 5.24 10.48 0.43
C ARG A 69 6.43 10.09 -0.46
N VAL A 70 7.54 9.69 0.13
CA VAL A 70 8.72 9.24 -0.63
C VAL A 70 8.43 7.92 -1.35
N ALA A 71 7.92 6.92 -0.63
CA ALA A 71 7.55 5.61 -1.17
C ALA A 71 6.53 5.72 -2.30
N TRP A 72 5.47 6.52 -2.09
CA TRP A 72 4.46 6.77 -3.11
C TRP A 72 5.07 7.34 -4.40
N ARG A 73 5.89 8.40 -4.31
CA ARG A 73 6.52 9.02 -5.48
C ARG A 73 7.44 8.06 -6.23
N LEU A 74 8.20 7.24 -5.51
CA LEU A 74 9.10 6.26 -6.11
C LEU A 74 8.32 5.14 -6.80
N ALA A 75 7.28 4.62 -6.16
CA ALA A 75 6.43 3.59 -6.73
C ALA A 75 5.66 4.08 -7.98
N VAL A 76 5.14 5.32 -7.95
CA VAL A 76 4.49 5.93 -9.14
C VAL A 76 5.46 6.04 -10.31
N ARG A 77 6.71 6.45 -10.07
CA ARG A 77 7.72 6.56 -11.14
C ARG A 77 8.12 5.22 -11.73
N ARG A 78 8.11 4.15 -10.94
CA ARG A 78 8.45 2.79 -11.37
C ARG A 78 7.30 2.09 -12.08
N ARG A 79 6.07 2.55 -11.86
CA ARG A 79 4.91 1.96 -12.48
C ARG A 79 4.99 2.10 -14.00
N LYS A 80 5.28 0.98 -14.67
CA LYS A 80 5.24 0.91 -16.15
C LYS A 80 3.81 1.15 -16.64
N PRO A 81 3.60 1.81 -17.78
CA PRO A 81 2.29 1.82 -18.44
C PRO A 81 1.85 0.37 -18.65
N ARG A 82 0.62 0.08 -18.29
CA ARG A 82 0.05 -1.26 -18.36
C ARG A 82 -0.02 -1.73 -19.82
N MET A 83 1.01 -2.38 -20.32
CA MET A 83 0.84 -3.36 -21.39
C MET A 83 0.25 -4.62 -20.78
N LEU A 84 -0.74 -5.21 -21.46
CA LEU A 84 -1.53 -6.39 -21.04
C LEU A 84 -0.64 -7.60 -20.69
N GLU A 85 0.09 -7.56 -19.59
CA GLU A 85 0.78 -8.72 -19.04
C GLU A 85 0.00 -9.18 -17.81
N GLN A 86 -0.28 -10.46 -17.77
CA GLN A 86 -1.03 -11.19 -16.75
C GLN A 86 -0.55 -10.76 -15.36
N GLU A 87 -1.36 -9.97 -14.68
CA GLU A 87 -1.17 -9.70 -13.27
C GLU A 87 -1.44 -11.01 -12.52
N LEU A 88 -0.40 -11.57 -11.92
CA LEU A 88 -0.57 -12.59 -10.90
C LEU A 88 -1.50 -12.02 -9.83
N PRO A 89 -2.45 -12.80 -9.32
CA PRO A 89 -3.29 -12.38 -8.21
C PRO A 89 -2.37 -11.87 -7.10
N MET A 90 -2.62 -10.68 -6.61
CA MET A 90 -1.90 -10.14 -5.47
C MET A 90 -2.29 -10.97 -4.26
N GLU A 91 -1.48 -11.99 -3.95
CA GLU A 91 -1.60 -12.69 -2.69
C GLU A 91 -1.31 -11.67 -1.59
N MET A 92 -2.36 -11.18 -0.96
CA MET A 92 -2.24 -10.50 0.32
C MET A 92 -1.82 -11.57 1.34
N GLU A 93 -0.51 -11.87 1.36
CA GLU A 93 0.04 -12.73 2.38
C GLU A 93 -0.20 -12.12 3.75
N GLY A 94 -1.13 -12.77 4.46
CA GLY A 94 -1.08 -12.95 5.89
C GLY A 94 -1.40 -11.75 6.74
N GLU A 95 -2.57 -11.77 7.26
CA GLU A 95 -2.89 -11.59 8.69
C GLU A 95 -4.38 -11.88 8.99
N LEU A 96 -5.10 -12.42 8.00
CA LEU A 96 -6.48 -12.90 8.23
C LEU A 96 -6.58 -14.44 8.26
N ARG A 97 -5.47 -15.15 8.25
CA ARG A 97 -5.46 -16.60 8.45
C ARG A 97 -5.29 -16.95 9.93
N SER A 98 -6.34 -16.74 10.70
CA SER A 98 -6.52 -17.40 11.99
C SER A 98 -7.98 -17.76 12.16
N ARG A 99 -8.45 -18.68 11.30
CA ARG A 99 -9.62 -19.51 11.54
C ARG A 99 -9.41 -20.82 10.81
N GLU A 100 -9.54 -21.93 11.55
CA GLU A 100 -9.68 -23.28 11.00
C GLU A 100 -10.95 -23.30 10.13
N THR A 101 -10.82 -23.09 8.84
CA THR A 101 -11.92 -23.14 7.88
C THR A 101 -11.85 -24.46 7.11
N SER A 102 -13.00 -25.04 6.83
CA SER A 102 -13.08 -26.26 6.03
C SER A 102 -12.53 -25.99 4.59
N PRO A 103 -12.02 -27.00 3.86
CA PRO A 103 -11.49 -26.83 2.50
C PRO A 103 -12.46 -26.14 1.54
N GLU A 104 -13.76 -26.39 1.67
CA GLU A 104 -14.82 -25.79 0.85
C GLU A 104 -15.00 -24.30 1.15
N GLN A 105 -14.93 -23.93 2.42
CA GLN A 105 -15.02 -22.55 2.87
C GLN A 105 -13.79 -21.75 2.44
N SER A 106 -12.61 -22.38 2.47
CA SER A 106 -11.36 -21.81 1.97
C SER A 106 -11.41 -21.53 0.46
N ALA A 107 -12.01 -22.40 -0.35
CA ALA A 107 -12.16 -22.20 -1.78
C ALA A 107 -13.15 -21.06 -2.11
N MET A 108 -14.27 -20.96 -1.39
CA MET A 108 -15.22 -19.85 -1.52
C MET A 108 -14.60 -18.51 -1.14
N ASP A 109 -13.84 -18.49 -0.08
CA ASP A 109 -13.16 -17.27 0.39
C ASP A 109 -12.11 -16.81 -0.63
N GLN A 110 -11.34 -17.73 -1.21
CA GLN A 110 -10.37 -17.44 -2.27
C GLN A 110 -11.05 -16.90 -3.54
N GLN A 111 -12.19 -17.45 -3.94
CA GLN A 111 -12.95 -16.93 -5.09
C GLN A 111 -13.52 -15.55 -4.84
N LEU A 112 -13.98 -15.27 -3.62
CA LEU A 112 -14.47 -13.95 -3.24
C LEU A 112 -13.33 -12.93 -3.21
N GLU A 113 -12.18 -13.32 -2.69
CA GLU A 113 -10.98 -12.49 -2.64
C GLU A 113 -10.48 -12.14 -4.04
N ALA A 114 -10.32 -13.12 -4.92
CA ALA A 114 -9.93 -12.91 -6.31
C ALA A 114 -10.92 -11.99 -7.06
N TRP A 115 -12.23 -12.20 -6.85
CA TRP A 115 -13.25 -11.34 -7.41
C TRP A 115 -13.15 -9.90 -6.89
N LEU A 116 -12.95 -9.72 -5.58
CA LEU A 116 -12.80 -8.40 -4.96
C LEU A 116 -11.57 -7.68 -5.50
N HIS A 117 -10.45 -8.37 -5.64
CA HIS A 117 -9.24 -7.81 -6.26
C HIS A 117 -9.51 -7.34 -7.68
N ALA A 118 -10.16 -8.16 -8.52
CA ALA A 118 -10.50 -7.78 -9.88
C ALA A 118 -11.41 -6.54 -9.93
N ARG A 119 -12.34 -6.38 -8.98
CA ARG A 119 -13.21 -5.20 -8.89
C ARG A 119 -12.47 -3.95 -8.41
N ILE A 120 -11.58 -4.09 -7.43
CA ILE A 120 -10.69 -2.99 -7.00
C ILE A 120 -9.83 -2.52 -8.18
N ASP A 121 -9.33 -3.47 -8.97
CA ASP A 121 -8.51 -3.19 -10.13
C ASP A 121 -9.26 -2.49 -11.26
N ALA A 122 -10.52 -2.79 -11.42
CA ALA A 122 -11.40 -2.13 -12.39
C ALA A 122 -11.80 -0.69 -11.97
N LEU A 123 -11.59 -0.30 -10.70
CA LEU A 123 -11.87 1.06 -10.28
C LEU A 123 -10.99 2.07 -11.03
N PRO A 124 -11.54 3.23 -11.42
CA PRO A 124 -10.74 4.34 -11.90
C PRO A 124 -9.59 4.66 -10.92
N GLU A 125 -8.41 4.95 -11.45
CA GLU A 125 -7.20 5.18 -10.63
C GLU A 125 -7.41 6.22 -9.52
N LYS A 126 -8.11 7.31 -9.82
CA LYS A 126 -8.46 8.36 -8.85
C LYS A 126 -9.29 7.88 -7.65
N LEU A 127 -9.99 6.75 -7.76
CA LEU A 127 -10.76 6.12 -6.68
C LEU A 127 -9.96 5.01 -6.01
N ARG A 128 -9.23 4.22 -6.79
CA ARG A 128 -8.44 3.08 -6.32
C ARG A 128 -7.30 3.52 -5.41
N GLN A 129 -6.54 4.55 -5.81
CA GLN A 129 -5.37 5.01 -5.05
C GLN A 129 -5.69 5.39 -3.60
N PRO A 130 -6.63 6.30 -3.32
CA PRO A 130 -6.95 6.64 -1.93
C PRO A 130 -7.58 5.48 -1.17
N LEU A 131 -8.33 4.59 -1.84
CA LEU A 131 -8.87 3.39 -1.21
C LEU A 131 -7.75 2.41 -0.80
N ALA A 132 -6.79 2.17 -1.67
CA ALA A 132 -5.65 1.29 -1.41
C ALA A 132 -4.77 1.82 -0.27
N LEU A 133 -4.48 3.12 -0.25
CA LEU A 133 -3.74 3.76 0.84
C LEU A 133 -4.46 3.65 2.19
N ALA A 134 -5.79 3.78 2.19
CA ALA A 134 -6.59 3.62 3.41
C ALA A 134 -6.61 2.17 3.92
N ALA A 135 -6.66 1.19 2.99
CA ALA A 135 -6.77 -0.22 3.33
C ALA A 135 -5.40 -0.86 3.65
N LEU A 136 -4.40 -0.63 2.80
CA LEU A 136 -3.09 -1.26 2.92
C LEU A 136 -2.11 -0.48 3.80
N GLY A 137 -2.17 0.85 3.74
CA GLY A 137 -1.23 1.72 4.44
C GLY A 137 -1.62 2.03 5.87
N GLU A 138 -2.84 1.70 6.30
CA GLU A 138 -3.36 2.09 7.63
C GLU A 138 -3.21 3.60 7.89
N LEU A 139 -3.31 4.40 6.82
CA LEU A 139 -3.15 5.84 6.86
C LEU A 139 -4.46 6.54 7.25
N LYS A 140 -4.34 7.59 8.04
CA LYS A 140 -5.43 8.52 8.32
C LYS A 140 -5.74 9.36 7.08
N LEU A 141 -6.96 9.89 6.98
CA LEU A 141 -7.36 10.72 5.83
C LEU A 141 -6.42 11.90 5.57
N VAL A 142 -5.95 12.56 6.62
CA VAL A 142 -5.00 13.68 6.52
C VAL A 142 -3.65 13.23 5.94
N GLU A 143 -3.18 12.05 6.32
CA GLU A 143 -1.93 11.48 5.79
C GLU A 143 -2.08 11.12 4.31
N ILE A 144 -3.21 10.48 3.93
CA ILE A 144 -3.52 10.17 2.52
C ILE A 144 -3.61 11.46 1.69
N ALA A 145 -4.24 12.49 2.22
CA ALA A 145 -4.33 13.80 1.59
C ALA A 145 -2.94 14.39 1.31
N GLY A 146 -2.03 14.32 2.30
CA GLY A 146 -0.64 14.74 2.16
C GLY A 146 0.16 13.91 1.15
N VAL A 147 -0.06 12.59 1.08
CA VAL A 147 0.59 11.69 0.11
C VAL A 147 0.13 11.99 -1.31
N LEU A 148 -1.17 12.17 -1.53
CA LEU A 148 -1.77 12.38 -2.84
C LEU A 148 -1.75 13.85 -3.31
N GLY A 149 -1.42 14.80 -2.42
CA GLY A 149 -1.49 16.23 -2.72
C GLY A 149 -2.91 16.72 -2.96
N LEU A 150 -3.89 16.17 -2.24
CA LEU A 150 -5.31 16.46 -2.40
C LEU A 150 -5.93 16.99 -1.11
N PRO A 151 -6.99 17.82 -1.19
CA PRO A 151 -7.77 18.18 -0.02
C PRO A 151 -8.39 16.94 0.67
N GLU A 152 -8.42 16.92 2.01
CA GLU A 152 -8.97 15.79 2.79
C GLU A 152 -10.42 15.46 2.41
N GLY A 153 -11.26 16.47 2.18
CA GLY A 153 -12.63 16.28 1.74
C GLY A 153 -12.75 15.57 0.38
N THR A 154 -11.79 15.81 -0.53
CA THR A 154 -11.70 15.12 -1.82
C THR A 154 -11.31 13.65 -1.62
N VAL A 155 -10.34 13.37 -0.75
CA VAL A 155 -9.93 12.00 -0.41
C VAL A 155 -11.08 11.23 0.20
N ARG A 156 -11.76 11.81 1.19
CA ARG A 156 -12.93 11.20 1.85
C ARG A 156 -14.02 10.85 0.84
N ARG A 157 -14.36 11.78 -0.04
CA ARG A 157 -15.38 11.56 -1.10
C ARG A 157 -14.96 10.44 -2.05
N ARG A 158 -13.69 10.41 -2.49
CA ARG A 158 -13.18 9.37 -3.39
C ARG A 158 -13.22 7.98 -2.76
N ILE A 159 -12.81 7.85 -1.50
CA ILE A 159 -12.89 6.59 -0.75
C ILE A 159 -14.34 6.14 -0.61
N HIS A 160 -15.23 7.07 -0.26
CA HIS A 160 -16.66 6.77 -0.15
C HIS A 160 -17.23 6.26 -1.49
N THR A 161 -16.98 6.97 -2.59
CA THR A 161 -17.43 6.57 -3.93
C THR A 161 -16.87 5.20 -4.34
N ALA A 162 -15.59 4.93 -4.05
CA ALA A 162 -14.97 3.63 -4.32
C ALA A 162 -15.69 2.50 -3.56
N ARG A 163 -15.94 2.69 -2.26
CA ARG A 163 -16.65 1.72 -1.43
C ARG A 163 -18.08 1.47 -1.89
N GLN A 164 -18.79 2.51 -2.32
CA GLN A 164 -20.15 2.37 -2.84
C GLN A 164 -20.17 1.55 -4.13
N LYS A 165 -19.24 1.78 -5.05
CA LYS A 165 -19.13 0.97 -6.28
C LYS A 165 -18.87 -0.51 -5.96
N LEU A 166 -17.90 -0.81 -5.08
CA LEU A 166 -17.60 -2.18 -4.69
C LEU A 166 -18.78 -2.86 -3.99
N LYS A 167 -19.53 -2.10 -3.15
CA LYS A 167 -20.73 -2.61 -2.50
C LYS A 167 -21.83 -2.95 -3.52
N GLN A 168 -22.04 -2.10 -4.51
CA GLN A 168 -23.00 -2.34 -5.58
C GLN A 168 -22.62 -3.59 -6.38
N ASP A 169 -21.37 -3.71 -6.82
CA ASP A 169 -20.88 -4.88 -7.54
C ASP A 169 -21.06 -6.19 -6.73
N LEU A 170 -20.86 -6.12 -5.40
CA LEU A 170 -21.06 -7.26 -4.51
C LEU A 170 -22.53 -7.68 -4.38
N LEU A 171 -23.45 -6.72 -4.34
CA LEU A 171 -24.89 -6.98 -4.31
C LEU A 171 -25.37 -7.61 -5.61
N GLU A 172 -24.90 -7.12 -6.76
CA GLU A 172 -25.20 -7.70 -8.08
C GLU A 172 -24.71 -9.13 -8.21
N ARG A 173 -23.50 -9.43 -7.71
CA ARG A 173 -22.96 -10.80 -7.64
C ARG A 173 -23.86 -11.74 -6.82
N LYS A 174 -24.35 -11.28 -5.67
CA LYS A 174 -25.23 -12.09 -4.81
C LYS A 174 -26.62 -12.29 -5.41
N GLY A 175 -27.15 -11.27 -6.11
CA GLY A 175 -28.44 -11.36 -6.79
C GLY A 175 -28.42 -12.32 -7.97
N GLY A 176 -27.36 -12.35 -8.77
CA GLY A 176 -27.18 -13.25 -9.91
C GLY A 176 -26.98 -14.72 -9.56
N SER A 177 -26.63 -15.02 -8.29
CA SER A 177 -26.46 -16.41 -7.82
C SER A 177 -27.76 -17.09 -7.40
N HIS A 178 -28.92 -16.40 -7.50
CA HIS A 178 -30.23 -16.91 -7.09
C HIS A 178 -31.17 -17.26 -8.28
N GLU A 179 -30.72 -17.07 -9.52
CA GLU A 179 -31.48 -17.37 -10.74
C GLU A 179 -30.84 -18.49 -11.57
N GLY A 180 -30.32 -19.52 -10.92
CA GLY A 180 -29.77 -20.68 -11.62
C GLY A 180 -30.18 -22.01 -10.97
#